data_ebd03164f452306c059607c4ffcb8dfb
#
_entry.id   ebd03164f452306c059607c4ffcb8dfb
#
_cell.length_a   1.000
_cell.length_b   1.000
_cell.length_c   1.000
_cell.angle_alpha   90.00
_cell.angle_beta   90.00
_cell.angle_gamma   90.00
#
_symmetry.space_group_name_H-M   'P 1'
#
loop_
_entity.id
_entity.type
_entity.pdbx_description
1 polymer ?
#
loop_
_entity_poly.entity_id
_entity_poly.type
_entity_poly.pdbx_seq_one_letter_code
_entity_poly.pdbx_strand_id
1 'polypeptide(L)'
;MKNILIVTGGSGGHVVPSTSLFEHLKNKFSVKMVSDLRGSKYINTEKFKYELIDVPNLFLKPYLLPINIFKYFLNIFQSIRFLKNNKTNIVISTGGYMTFPFCLAAFILQKKVFLFEPNSVLGRSNRFALKFSTKIICYDENLRNFPIKYNSKKVIVKPILKKEIYNLEKNIINLKKEIKKILIIGGSQGASFFDENITELIIEISKKRNFEVIQQISNINNLSSIKNKYDKSNINYKFIEFTNDSHELYNGIDLAITRGGASTLSELSFLNIPFISIPLPSARDNHQFYNSEFYYK
;
A
#
# COMPACT_ATOMS: atom_id res chain seq x y z
N MET A 1 10.94 -6.10 -26.99
CA MET A 1 10.37 -6.19 -25.62
C MET A 1 9.47 -4.98 -25.42
N LYS A 2 8.28 -5.10 -24.78
CA LYS A 2 7.42 -3.94 -24.55
C LYS A 2 7.95 -3.11 -23.39
N ASN A 3 7.90 -1.78 -23.52
CA ASN A 3 8.30 -0.83 -22.49
C ASN A 3 7.08 -0.47 -21.63
N ILE A 4 7.17 -0.77 -20.34
CA ILE A 4 6.12 -0.49 -19.34
C ILE A 4 6.61 0.62 -18.42
N LEU A 5 5.76 1.60 -18.18
CA LEU A 5 5.98 2.61 -17.15
C LEU A 5 4.99 2.38 -16.01
N ILE A 6 5.51 2.17 -14.80
CA ILE A 6 4.73 2.15 -13.56
C ILE A 6 4.73 3.56 -12.98
N VAL A 7 3.55 4.10 -12.75
CA VAL A 7 3.32 5.45 -12.20
C VAL A 7 2.71 5.29 -10.81
N THR A 8 3.41 5.80 -9.80
CA THR A 8 3.00 5.72 -8.40
C THR A 8 3.32 7.01 -7.66
N GLY A 9 2.81 7.17 -6.45
CA GLY A 9 3.16 8.31 -5.61
C GLY A 9 2.20 8.50 -4.43
N GLY A 10 2.52 9.48 -3.60
CA GLY A 10 1.73 9.85 -2.44
C GLY A 10 2.03 9.00 -1.20
N SER A 11 1.34 7.89 -0.98
CA SER A 11 1.46 7.06 0.23
C SER A 11 1.99 5.66 -0.05
N GLY A 12 2.43 4.98 1.00
CA GLY A 12 2.81 3.56 0.93
C GLY A 12 1.74 2.65 0.34
N GLY A 13 0.46 2.98 0.51
CA GLY A 13 -0.66 2.23 -0.07
C GLY A 13 -0.69 2.20 -1.61
N HIS A 14 -0.03 3.16 -2.27
CA HIS A 14 0.14 3.15 -3.72
C HIS A 14 1.52 2.60 -4.13
N VAL A 15 2.54 2.90 -3.34
CA VAL A 15 3.93 2.54 -3.66
C VAL A 15 4.18 1.04 -3.48
N VAL A 16 3.75 0.43 -2.38
CA VAL A 16 3.97 -1.01 -2.14
C VAL A 16 3.38 -1.88 -3.25
N PRO A 17 2.13 -1.67 -3.71
CA PRO A 17 1.62 -2.40 -4.87
C PRO A 17 2.42 -2.16 -6.16
N SER A 18 2.98 -0.95 -6.34
CA SER A 18 3.78 -0.64 -7.54
C SER A 18 5.12 -1.37 -7.57
N THR A 19 5.79 -1.49 -6.42
CA THR A 19 7.04 -2.26 -6.30
C THR A 19 6.80 -3.75 -6.51
N SER A 20 5.70 -4.30 -5.97
CA SER A 20 5.29 -5.68 -6.24
C SER A 20 5.09 -5.93 -7.74
N LEU A 21 4.33 -5.05 -8.41
CA LEU A 21 4.15 -5.14 -9.87
C LEU A 21 5.47 -5.05 -10.63
N PHE A 22 6.37 -4.15 -10.24
CA PHE A 22 7.68 -4.02 -10.86
C PHE A 22 8.46 -5.33 -10.81
N GLU A 23 8.51 -5.98 -9.65
CA GLU A 23 9.23 -7.26 -9.49
C GLU A 23 8.68 -8.37 -10.37
N HIS A 24 7.36 -8.46 -10.49
CA HIS A 24 6.72 -9.47 -11.33
C HIS A 24 6.91 -9.22 -12.83
N LEU A 25 7.00 -7.96 -13.24
CA LEU A 25 7.05 -7.58 -14.66
C LEU A 25 8.48 -7.48 -15.22
N LYS A 26 9.48 -7.11 -14.40
CA LYS A 26 10.85 -6.79 -14.85
C LYS A 26 11.56 -7.92 -15.62
N ASN A 27 11.18 -9.17 -15.38
CA ASN A 27 11.81 -10.32 -16.07
C ASN A 27 11.26 -10.54 -17.49
N LYS A 28 10.07 -10.01 -17.81
CA LYS A 28 9.38 -10.22 -19.10
C LYS A 28 9.27 -8.95 -19.94
N PHE A 29 9.46 -7.79 -19.31
CA PHE A 29 9.28 -6.48 -19.92
C PHE A 29 10.40 -5.52 -19.52
N SER A 30 10.63 -4.49 -20.34
CA SER A 30 11.43 -3.35 -19.93
C SER A 30 10.57 -2.45 -19.04
N VAL A 31 10.82 -2.46 -17.73
CA VAL A 31 9.99 -1.74 -16.75
C VAL A 31 10.74 -0.55 -16.19
N LYS A 32 10.13 0.62 -16.23
CA LYS A 32 10.57 1.83 -15.53
C LYS A 32 9.52 2.25 -14.52
N MET A 33 9.93 3.00 -13.50
CA MET A 33 9.05 3.54 -12.47
C MET A 33 9.25 5.03 -12.32
N VAL A 34 8.17 5.75 -12.09
CA VAL A 34 8.18 7.17 -11.70
C VAL A 34 7.41 7.35 -10.40
N SER A 35 7.90 8.25 -9.54
CA SER A 35 7.24 8.59 -8.28
C SER A 35 7.35 10.07 -7.98
N ASP A 36 6.44 10.58 -7.15
CA ASP A 36 6.57 11.91 -6.55
C ASP A 36 7.43 11.88 -5.28
N LEU A 37 7.78 13.06 -4.77
CA LEU A 37 8.61 13.23 -3.58
C LEU A 37 8.01 12.56 -2.31
N ARG A 38 6.69 12.42 -2.24
CA ARG A 38 6.00 11.78 -1.11
C ARG A 38 6.08 10.27 -1.20
N GLY A 39 5.89 9.74 -2.40
CA GLY A 39 5.97 8.30 -2.67
C GLY A 39 7.39 7.77 -2.57
N SER A 40 8.39 8.57 -2.95
CA SER A 40 9.80 8.16 -2.92
C SER A 40 10.28 7.71 -1.54
N LYS A 41 9.71 8.26 -0.47
CA LYS A 41 10.01 7.87 0.92
C LYS A 41 9.72 6.39 1.23
N TYR A 42 8.86 5.76 0.43
CA TYR A 42 8.45 4.36 0.59
C TYR A 42 9.10 3.42 -0.43
N ILE A 43 10.00 3.93 -1.29
CA ILE A 43 10.71 3.14 -2.29
C ILE A 43 12.11 2.83 -1.75
N ASN A 44 12.45 1.55 -1.67
CA ASN A 44 13.83 1.15 -1.40
C ASN A 44 14.69 1.43 -2.65
N THR A 45 15.56 2.45 -2.56
CA THR A 45 16.39 2.93 -3.68
C THR A 45 17.48 1.94 -4.11
N GLU A 46 17.86 1.02 -3.23
CA GLU A 46 18.85 -0.01 -3.56
C GLU A 46 18.22 -1.10 -4.46
N LYS A 47 16.93 -1.41 -4.23
CA LYS A 47 16.20 -2.44 -4.98
C LYS A 47 15.53 -1.91 -6.24
N PHE A 48 15.07 -0.65 -6.23
CA PHE A 48 14.22 -0.08 -7.29
C PHE A 48 14.78 1.24 -7.81
N LYS A 49 15.12 1.25 -9.09
CA LYS A 49 15.44 2.50 -9.81
C LYS A 49 14.14 3.17 -10.25
N TYR A 50 13.99 4.43 -9.92
CA TYR A 50 12.85 5.25 -10.34
C TYR A 50 13.29 6.66 -10.71
N GLU A 51 12.46 7.35 -11.49
CA GLU A 51 12.65 8.77 -11.79
C GLU A 51 11.68 9.60 -10.93
N LEU A 52 12.20 10.68 -10.36
CA LEU A 52 11.41 11.59 -9.53
C LEU A 52 10.76 12.64 -10.43
N ILE A 53 9.43 12.77 -10.32
CA ILE A 53 8.68 13.83 -11.00
C ILE A 53 7.77 14.47 -9.95
N ASP A 54 7.99 15.76 -9.71
CA ASP A 54 7.17 16.48 -8.73
C ASP A 54 5.83 16.89 -9.34
N VAL A 55 4.74 16.43 -8.74
CA VAL A 55 3.37 16.78 -9.11
C VAL A 55 2.71 17.50 -7.93
N PRO A 56 2.27 18.74 -8.11
CA PRO A 56 1.71 19.54 -7.03
C PRO A 56 0.42 18.93 -6.48
N ASN A 57 0.22 19.06 -5.17
CA ASN A 57 -1.06 18.79 -4.56
C ASN A 57 -2.00 19.98 -4.80
N LEU A 58 -3.01 19.80 -5.65
CA LEU A 58 -3.92 20.88 -6.04
C LEU A 58 -4.68 21.50 -4.86
N PHE A 59 -4.95 20.72 -3.80
CA PHE A 59 -5.87 21.11 -2.74
C PHE A 59 -5.20 21.42 -1.39
N LEU A 60 -3.86 21.36 -1.33
CA LEU A 60 -3.16 21.56 -0.05
C LEU A 60 -3.24 23.02 0.44
N LYS A 61 -3.18 23.97 -0.50
CA LYS A 61 -3.20 25.42 -0.22
C LYS A 61 -4.13 26.12 -1.23
N PRO A 62 -5.38 26.42 -0.86
CA PRO A 62 -6.38 26.96 -1.81
C PRO A 62 -5.94 28.24 -2.54
N TYR A 63 -5.18 29.11 -1.88
CA TYR A 63 -4.68 30.36 -2.48
C TYR A 63 -3.62 30.12 -3.59
N LEU A 64 -2.99 28.93 -3.62
CA LEU A 64 -2.05 28.54 -4.68
C LEU A 64 -2.74 27.79 -5.83
N LEU A 65 -4.06 27.64 -5.79
CA LEU A 65 -4.80 26.84 -6.77
C LEU A 65 -4.51 27.23 -8.23
N PRO A 66 -4.49 28.52 -8.64
CA PRO A 66 -4.19 28.90 -10.03
C PRO A 66 -2.77 28.46 -10.45
N ILE A 67 -1.78 28.68 -9.56
CA ILE A 67 -0.39 28.28 -9.81
C ILE A 67 -0.27 26.77 -9.88
N ASN A 68 -0.94 26.04 -8.99
CA ASN A 68 -0.91 24.58 -8.97
C ASN A 68 -1.60 24.00 -10.22
N ILE A 69 -2.69 24.61 -10.70
CA ILE A 69 -3.34 24.21 -11.95
C ILE A 69 -2.37 24.41 -13.12
N PHE A 70 -1.71 25.55 -13.22
CA PHE A 70 -0.72 25.79 -14.26
C PHE A 70 0.43 24.78 -14.22
N LYS A 71 1.03 24.54 -13.04
CA LYS A 71 2.04 23.49 -12.84
C LYS A 71 1.53 22.11 -13.25
N TYR A 72 0.26 21.82 -12.98
CA TYR A 72 -0.36 20.55 -13.35
C TYR A 72 -0.48 20.36 -14.85
N PHE A 73 -0.77 21.44 -15.59
CA PHE A 73 -0.71 21.41 -17.07
C PHE A 73 0.71 21.18 -17.58
N LEU A 74 1.72 21.85 -16.99
CA LEU A 74 3.12 21.60 -17.32
C LEU A 74 3.52 20.14 -17.09
N ASN A 75 3.01 19.50 -16.01
CA ASN A 75 3.23 18.10 -15.76
C ASN A 75 2.63 17.18 -16.82
N ILE A 76 1.53 17.55 -17.48
CA ILE A 76 1.00 16.79 -18.63
C ILE A 76 2.00 16.82 -19.78
N PHE A 77 2.55 17.98 -20.10
CA PHE A 77 3.57 18.11 -21.16
C PHE A 77 4.85 17.33 -20.82
N GLN A 78 5.31 17.41 -19.58
CA GLN A 78 6.44 16.60 -19.10
C GLN A 78 6.14 15.10 -19.25
N SER A 79 4.94 14.67 -18.89
CA SER A 79 4.51 13.27 -19.03
C SER A 79 4.49 12.83 -20.48
N ILE A 80 4.00 13.67 -21.42
CA ILE A 80 4.03 13.38 -22.85
C ILE A 80 5.47 13.21 -23.35
N ARG A 81 6.35 14.15 -23.00
CA ARG A 81 7.78 14.11 -23.36
C ARG A 81 8.43 12.86 -22.78
N PHE A 82 8.18 12.58 -21.52
CA PHE A 82 8.69 11.39 -20.83
C PHE A 82 8.29 10.09 -21.54
N LEU A 83 7.00 9.92 -21.83
CA LEU A 83 6.47 8.73 -22.51
C LEU A 83 7.07 8.55 -23.90
N LYS A 84 7.28 9.63 -24.66
CA LYS A 84 7.91 9.60 -25.99
C LYS A 84 9.39 9.21 -25.89
N ASN A 85 10.16 9.89 -25.04
CA ASN A 85 11.60 9.64 -24.88
C ASN A 85 11.90 8.22 -24.43
N ASN A 86 11.07 7.65 -23.54
CA ASN A 86 11.20 6.29 -23.06
C ASN A 86 10.53 5.25 -23.95
N LYS A 87 9.99 5.65 -25.12
CA LYS A 87 9.28 4.75 -26.06
C LYS A 87 8.24 3.88 -25.35
N THR A 88 7.52 4.44 -24.35
CA THR A 88 6.58 3.72 -23.50
C THR A 88 5.41 3.18 -24.33
N ASN A 89 5.10 1.90 -24.16
CA ASN A 89 3.96 1.23 -24.81
C ASN A 89 2.75 1.13 -23.88
N ILE A 90 3.00 0.93 -22.57
CA ILE A 90 1.99 0.67 -21.57
C ILE A 90 2.29 1.51 -20.34
N VAL A 91 1.27 2.17 -19.80
CA VAL A 91 1.31 2.85 -18.52
C VAL A 91 0.48 2.05 -17.52
N ILE A 92 1.04 1.74 -16.35
CA ILE A 92 0.33 1.14 -15.22
C ILE A 92 0.35 2.15 -14.07
N SER A 93 -0.81 2.57 -13.60
CA SER A 93 -0.91 3.51 -12.47
C SER A 93 -1.54 2.84 -11.26
N THR A 94 -0.89 2.99 -10.10
CA THR A 94 -1.36 2.45 -8.82
C THR A 94 -2.11 3.49 -7.98
N GLY A 95 -2.31 4.69 -8.51
CA GLY A 95 -2.98 5.80 -7.80
C GLY A 95 -2.03 6.94 -7.43
N GLY A 96 -2.55 7.88 -6.66
CA GLY A 96 -1.82 9.10 -6.29
C GLY A 96 -1.99 10.25 -7.28
N TYR A 97 -1.37 11.39 -6.98
CA TYR A 97 -1.56 12.61 -7.80
C TYR A 97 -0.94 12.50 -9.19
N MET A 98 0.07 11.64 -9.37
CA MET A 98 0.72 11.40 -10.65
C MET A 98 -0.15 10.65 -11.66
N THR A 99 -1.19 9.95 -11.20
CA THR A 99 -2.08 9.15 -12.05
C THR A 99 -2.63 9.96 -13.21
N PHE A 100 -3.22 11.12 -12.94
CA PHE A 100 -3.94 11.87 -13.97
C PHE A 100 -3.04 12.39 -15.09
N PRO A 101 -1.92 13.13 -14.84
CA PRO A 101 -1.08 13.64 -15.92
C PRO A 101 -0.54 12.53 -16.81
N PHE A 102 -0.07 11.43 -16.23
CA PHE A 102 0.46 10.31 -17.01
C PHE A 102 -0.62 9.53 -17.76
N CYS A 103 -1.78 9.29 -17.17
CA CYS A 103 -2.88 8.61 -17.84
C CYS A 103 -3.45 9.45 -19.00
N LEU A 104 -3.57 10.77 -18.83
CA LEU A 104 -4.00 11.67 -19.88
C LEU A 104 -2.95 11.73 -21.01
N ALA A 105 -1.67 11.87 -20.67
CA ALA A 105 -0.57 11.87 -21.64
C ALA A 105 -0.53 10.55 -22.44
N ALA A 106 -0.70 9.42 -21.77
CA ALA A 106 -0.76 8.11 -22.43
C ALA A 106 -1.98 7.99 -23.35
N PHE A 107 -3.13 8.50 -22.95
CA PHE A 107 -4.34 8.55 -23.76
C PHE A 107 -4.14 9.40 -25.03
N ILE A 108 -3.57 10.61 -24.90
CA ILE A 108 -3.24 11.49 -26.03
C ILE A 108 -2.27 10.78 -27.02
N LEU A 109 -1.31 10.03 -26.48
CA LEU A 109 -0.34 9.27 -27.30
C LEU A 109 -0.86 7.89 -27.72
N GLN A 110 -2.14 7.58 -27.53
CA GLN A 110 -2.79 6.31 -27.86
C GLN A 110 -2.07 5.08 -27.29
N LYS A 111 -1.49 5.23 -26.09
CA LYS A 111 -0.86 4.14 -25.35
C LYS A 111 -1.88 3.42 -24.47
N LYS A 112 -1.63 2.15 -24.16
CA LYS A 112 -2.48 1.37 -23.25
C LYS A 112 -2.29 1.85 -21.82
N VAL A 113 -3.38 2.10 -21.10
CA VAL A 113 -3.40 2.52 -19.71
C VAL A 113 -4.09 1.44 -18.87
N PHE A 114 -3.38 0.91 -17.90
CA PHE A 114 -3.93 0.01 -16.89
C PHE A 114 -3.92 0.73 -15.53
N LEU A 115 -5.06 0.73 -14.87
CA LEU A 115 -5.15 1.16 -13.48
C LEU A 115 -5.04 -0.05 -12.57
N PHE A 116 -4.42 0.11 -11.44
CA PHE A 116 -4.32 -0.92 -10.42
C PHE A 116 -4.89 -0.40 -9.10
N GLU A 117 -5.92 -1.07 -8.58
CA GLU A 117 -6.60 -0.71 -7.35
C GLU A 117 -6.65 -1.90 -6.41
N PRO A 118 -5.75 -1.97 -5.43
CA PRO A 118 -5.72 -3.06 -4.47
C PRO A 118 -6.78 -2.95 -3.37
N ASN A 119 -7.36 -1.76 -3.17
CA ASN A 119 -8.38 -1.55 -2.14
C ASN A 119 -9.77 -1.99 -2.62
N SER A 120 -10.65 -2.30 -1.67
CA SER A 120 -12.08 -2.58 -1.92
C SER A 120 -12.91 -1.32 -2.18
N VAL A 121 -12.27 -0.14 -2.19
CA VAL A 121 -12.87 1.14 -2.55
C VAL A 121 -12.05 1.78 -3.65
N LEU A 122 -12.71 2.21 -4.73
CA LEU A 122 -12.01 2.88 -5.83
C LEU A 122 -11.45 4.24 -5.40
N GLY A 123 -10.14 4.37 -5.43
CA GLY A 123 -9.45 5.61 -5.11
C GLY A 123 -9.81 6.74 -6.09
N ARG A 124 -9.88 7.98 -5.59
CA ARG A 124 -10.32 9.15 -6.37
C ARG A 124 -9.49 9.36 -7.64
N SER A 125 -8.18 9.21 -7.55
CA SER A 125 -7.29 9.37 -8.72
C SER A 125 -7.59 8.33 -9.80
N ASN A 126 -7.77 7.06 -9.42
CA ASN A 126 -8.15 5.99 -10.33
C ASN A 126 -9.55 6.23 -10.92
N ARG A 127 -10.50 6.72 -10.11
CA ARG A 127 -11.85 7.06 -10.58
C ARG A 127 -11.83 8.13 -11.69
N PHE A 128 -11.03 9.18 -11.53
CA PHE A 128 -10.87 10.19 -12.57
C PHE A 128 -10.17 9.65 -13.82
N ALA A 129 -9.22 8.74 -13.65
CA ALA A 129 -8.44 8.16 -14.76
C ALA A 129 -9.18 7.06 -15.51
N LEU A 130 -10.31 6.53 -15.00
CA LEU A 130 -11.10 5.46 -15.65
C LEU A 130 -11.47 5.77 -17.11
N LYS A 131 -11.81 7.02 -17.43
CA LYS A 131 -12.16 7.42 -18.81
C LYS A 131 -11.01 7.22 -19.77
N PHE A 132 -9.77 7.37 -19.34
CA PHE A 132 -8.55 7.21 -20.13
C PHE A 132 -7.98 5.80 -20.09
N SER A 133 -8.48 4.94 -19.22
CA SER A 133 -7.93 3.59 -19.03
C SER A 133 -8.45 2.61 -20.05
N THR A 134 -7.59 1.64 -20.39
CA THR A 134 -7.95 0.43 -21.13
C THR A 134 -8.67 -0.56 -20.21
N LYS A 135 -8.10 -0.84 -19.05
CA LYS A 135 -8.64 -1.73 -18.01
C LYS A 135 -8.26 -1.21 -16.62
N ILE A 136 -8.99 -1.66 -15.62
CA ILE A 136 -8.63 -1.54 -14.21
C ILE A 136 -8.55 -2.92 -13.59
N ILE A 137 -7.41 -3.18 -12.94
CA ILE A 137 -7.11 -4.44 -12.25
C ILE A 137 -7.41 -4.22 -10.78
N CYS A 138 -8.21 -5.07 -10.17
CA CYS A 138 -8.60 -4.97 -8.76
C CYS A 138 -8.78 -6.37 -8.15
N TYR A 139 -8.86 -6.42 -6.83
CA TYR A 139 -9.01 -7.66 -6.07
C TYR A 139 -10.47 -7.96 -5.77
N ASP A 140 -11.26 -6.91 -5.52
CA ASP A 140 -12.66 -7.01 -5.13
C ASP A 140 -13.59 -6.86 -6.34
N GLU A 141 -14.44 -7.85 -6.57
CA GLU A 141 -15.48 -7.79 -7.60
C GLU A 141 -16.49 -6.69 -7.28
N ASN A 142 -16.80 -6.49 -6.00
CA ASN A 142 -17.74 -5.50 -5.49
C ASN A 142 -17.05 -4.17 -5.14
N LEU A 143 -16.05 -3.77 -5.94
CA LEU A 143 -15.28 -2.54 -5.74
C LEU A 143 -16.20 -1.33 -5.52
N ARG A 144 -16.20 -0.78 -4.31
CA ARG A 144 -17.08 0.33 -3.91
C ARG A 144 -16.70 1.61 -4.65
N ASN A 145 -17.69 2.49 -4.83
CA ASN A 145 -17.55 3.75 -5.58
C ASN A 145 -17.17 3.58 -7.06
N PHE A 146 -17.35 2.36 -7.60
CA PHE A 146 -17.03 2.05 -8.98
C PHE A 146 -18.21 2.43 -9.90
N PRO A 147 -18.02 3.30 -10.92
CA PRO A 147 -19.09 3.68 -11.82
C PRO A 147 -19.50 2.53 -12.75
N ILE A 148 -20.77 2.14 -12.72
CA ILE A 148 -21.34 0.99 -13.47
C ILE A 148 -20.99 1.02 -14.97
N LYS A 149 -20.98 2.20 -15.58
CA LYS A 149 -20.66 2.37 -17.00
C LYS A 149 -19.26 1.87 -17.41
N TYR A 150 -18.37 1.62 -16.45
CA TYR A 150 -17.02 1.09 -16.72
C TYR A 150 -16.85 -0.38 -16.32
N ASN A 151 -17.93 -1.11 -16.01
CA ASN A 151 -17.83 -2.53 -15.61
C ASN A 151 -17.05 -3.39 -16.60
N SER A 152 -17.17 -3.14 -17.91
CA SER A 152 -16.43 -3.85 -18.95
C SER A 152 -14.90 -3.64 -18.89
N LYS A 153 -14.42 -2.63 -18.14
CA LYS A 153 -13.00 -2.38 -17.92
C LYS A 153 -12.43 -3.13 -16.73
N LYS A 154 -13.27 -3.62 -15.82
CA LYS A 154 -12.85 -4.29 -14.59
C LYS A 154 -12.23 -5.67 -14.90
N VAL A 155 -11.11 -5.95 -14.26
CA VAL A 155 -10.42 -7.25 -14.31
C VAL A 155 -10.11 -7.64 -12.88
N ILE A 156 -10.70 -8.74 -12.43
CA ILE A 156 -10.48 -9.26 -11.08
C ILE A 156 -9.29 -10.20 -11.11
N VAL A 157 -8.38 -10.01 -10.16
CA VAL A 157 -7.20 -10.86 -9.99
C VAL A 157 -7.02 -11.20 -8.51
N LYS A 158 -6.33 -12.29 -8.23
CA LYS A 158 -5.86 -12.58 -6.86
C LYS A 158 -4.84 -11.51 -6.43
N PRO A 159 -4.72 -11.24 -5.12
CA PRO A 159 -3.74 -10.27 -4.63
C PRO A 159 -2.32 -10.53 -5.16
N ILE A 160 -1.71 -9.47 -5.67
CA ILE A 160 -0.33 -9.49 -6.19
C ILE A 160 0.57 -9.04 -5.04
N LEU A 161 1.28 -9.99 -4.46
CA LEU A 161 2.15 -9.78 -3.31
C LEU A 161 3.61 -9.58 -3.79
N LYS A 162 4.48 -9.18 -2.88
CA LYS A 162 5.93 -9.22 -3.11
C LYS A 162 6.38 -10.66 -3.33
N LYS A 163 7.43 -10.85 -4.15
CA LYS A 163 7.90 -12.20 -4.48
C LYS A 163 8.35 -12.99 -3.25
N GLU A 164 8.96 -12.32 -2.31
CA GLU A 164 9.45 -12.90 -1.06
C GLU A 164 8.33 -13.55 -0.24
N ILE A 165 7.12 -12.97 -0.27
CA ILE A 165 5.96 -13.52 0.45
C ILE A 165 5.55 -14.90 -0.09
N TYR A 166 5.68 -15.13 -1.39
CA TYR A 166 5.33 -16.44 -1.98
C TYR A 166 6.29 -17.56 -1.57
N ASN A 167 7.48 -17.22 -1.08
CA ASN A 167 8.50 -18.18 -0.63
C ASN A 167 8.38 -18.51 0.87
N LEU A 168 7.51 -17.80 1.61
CA LEU A 168 7.29 -18.07 3.02
C LEU A 168 6.37 -19.28 3.21
N GLU A 169 6.62 -20.02 4.28
CA GLU A 169 5.72 -21.09 4.70
C GLU A 169 4.39 -20.52 5.19
N LYS A 170 3.31 -21.14 4.75
CA LYS A 170 1.98 -20.77 5.21
C LYS A 170 1.70 -21.40 6.56
N ASN A 171 1.07 -20.67 7.45
CA ASN A 171 0.60 -21.24 8.70
C ASN A 171 -0.44 -22.35 8.46
N ILE A 172 -0.34 -23.41 9.25
CA ILE A 172 -1.41 -24.39 9.34
C ILE A 172 -2.51 -23.79 10.18
N ILE A 173 -3.71 -23.67 9.61
CA ILE A 173 -4.87 -23.16 10.33
C ILE A 173 -5.25 -24.16 11.42
N ASN A 174 -4.97 -23.82 12.67
CA ASN A 174 -5.37 -24.59 13.84
C ASN A 174 -5.99 -23.66 14.88
N LEU A 175 -7.30 -23.64 14.96
CA LEU A 175 -8.06 -22.77 15.87
C LEU A 175 -7.81 -23.08 17.37
N LYS A 176 -7.22 -24.23 17.68
CA LYS A 176 -6.87 -24.64 19.05
C LYS A 176 -5.39 -24.34 19.39
N LYS A 177 -4.62 -23.80 18.43
CA LYS A 177 -3.21 -23.48 18.67
C LYS A 177 -3.10 -22.34 19.68
N GLU A 178 -2.25 -22.52 20.67
CA GLU A 178 -1.88 -21.45 21.61
C GLU A 178 -1.14 -20.33 20.87
N ILE A 179 -1.53 -19.08 21.13
CA ILE A 179 -0.86 -17.91 20.56
C ILE A 179 0.41 -17.66 21.37
N LYS A 180 1.56 -17.82 20.73
CA LYS A 180 2.88 -17.62 21.33
C LYS A 180 3.58 -16.38 20.82
N LYS A 181 3.22 -15.89 19.61
CA LYS A 181 3.88 -14.74 18.98
C LYS A 181 2.88 -13.82 18.30
N ILE A 182 2.84 -12.56 18.75
CA ILE A 182 1.91 -11.54 18.27
C ILE A 182 2.69 -10.48 17.49
N LEU A 183 2.24 -10.15 16.28
CA LEU A 183 2.75 -9.06 15.49
C LEU A 183 1.80 -7.86 15.53
N ILE A 184 2.29 -6.68 15.88
CA ILE A 184 1.53 -5.43 15.91
C ILE A 184 2.11 -4.48 14.87
N ILE A 185 1.35 -4.21 13.79
CA ILE A 185 1.78 -3.35 12.69
C ILE A 185 0.71 -2.34 12.29
N GLY A 186 1.06 -1.05 12.36
CA GLY A 186 0.18 0.06 11.97
C GLY A 186 0.30 0.50 10.51
N GLY A 187 1.27 -0.03 9.79
CA GLY A 187 1.62 0.44 8.46
C GLY A 187 2.25 1.85 8.47
N SER A 188 2.35 2.47 7.30
CA SER A 188 3.08 3.75 7.12
C SER A 188 2.44 4.98 7.78
N GLN A 189 1.20 4.91 8.23
CA GLN A 189 0.45 6.08 8.73
C GLN A 189 -0.37 5.81 10.01
N GLY A 190 -0.28 4.64 10.61
CA GLY A 190 -1.25 4.26 11.64
C GLY A 190 -0.71 3.69 12.94
N ALA A 191 0.61 3.70 13.15
CA ALA A 191 1.18 3.05 14.31
C ALA A 191 1.02 3.85 15.62
N SER A 192 0.90 5.19 15.59
CA SER A 192 0.77 6.01 16.81
C SER A 192 -0.41 5.60 17.70
N PHE A 193 -1.54 5.26 17.12
CA PHE A 193 -2.67 4.74 17.89
C PHE A 193 -2.32 3.43 18.62
N PHE A 194 -1.53 2.58 17.97
CA PHE A 194 -1.10 1.31 18.56
C PHE A 194 -0.08 1.53 19.69
N ASP A 195 0.81 2.51 19.52
CA ASP A 195 1.76 2.90 20.55
C ASP A 195 1.05 3.30 21.84
N GLU A 196 -0.06 4.00 21.76
CA GLU A 196 -0.79 4.54 22.90
C GLU A 196 -1.79 3.56 23.51
N ASN A 197 -2.54 2.85 22.67
CA ASN A 197 -3.73 2.10 23.10
C ASN A 197 -3.52 0.60 23.13
N ILE A 198 -2.82 0.03 22.14
CA ILE A 198 -2.64 -1.42 22.07
C ILE A 198 -1.63 -1.92 23.09
N THR A 199 -0.61 -1.12 23.42
CA THR A 199 0.39 -1.48 24.42
C THR A 199 -0.25 -1.84 25.78
N GLU A 200 -1.22 -1.07 26.23
CA GLU A 200 -1.88 -1.34 27.53
C GLU A 200 -2.71 -2.61 27.51
N LEU A 201 -3.44 -2.84 26.41
CA LEU A 201 -4.22 -4.08 26.23
C LEU A 201 -3.32 -5.32 26.18
N ILE A 202 -2.18 -5.23 25.51
CA ILE A 202 -1.20 -6.32 25.46
C ILE A 202 -0.65 -6.65 26.84
N ILE A 203 -0.33 -5.63 27.64
CA ILE A 203 0.11 -5.80 29.04
C ILE A 203 -0.97 -6.48 29.87
N GLU A 204 -2.22 -6.10 29.71
CA GLU A 204 -3.33 -6.72 30.43
C GLU A 204 -3.47 -8.21 30.09
N ILE A 205 -3.39 -8.55 28.81
CA ILE A 205 -3.47 -9.93 28.31
C ILE A 205 -2.28 -10.77 28.83
N SER A 206 -1.08 -10.18 28.90
CA SER A 206 0.14 -10.87 29.34
C SER A 206 0.09 -11.33 30.80
N LYS A 207 -0.75 -10.72 31.64
CA LYS A 207 -0.98 -11.18 33.01
C LYS A 207 -1.61 -12.58 33.05
N LYS A 208 -2.27 -13.02 31.99
CA LYS A 208 -3.01 -14.28 31.89
C LYS A 208 -2.38 -15.29 30.90
N ARG A 209 -1.52 -14.85 30.02
CA ARG A 209 -0.95 -15.64 28.92
C ARG A 209 0.49 -15.23 28.64
N ASN A 210 1.35 -16.19 28.36
CA ASN A 210 2.73 -15.93 27.95
C ASN A 210 2.82 -15.91 26.42
N PHE A 211 3.36 -14.82 25.86
CA PHE A 211 3.62 -14.65 24.44
C PHE A 211 4.73 -13.62 24.19
N GLU A 212 5.34 -13.70 23.03
CA GLU A 212 6.27 -12.71 22.50
C GLU A 212 5.50 -11.66 21.67
N VAL A 213 5.94 -10.40 21.71
CA VAL A 213 5.36 -9.30 20.94
C VAL A 213 6.41 -8.72 20.00
N ILE A 214 6.09 -8.63 18.72
CA ILE A 214 6.82 -7.78 17.78
C ILE A 214 5.94 -6.57 17.49
N GLN A 215 6.38 -5.37 17.88
CA GLN A 215 5.59 -4.14 17.69
C GLN A 215 6.32 -3.13 16.82
N GLN A 216 5.63 -2.67 15.78
CA GLN A 216 6.07 -1.52 15.01
C GLN A 216 5.82 -0.24 15.79
N ILE A 217 6.87 0.55 16.00
CA ILE A 217 6.82 1.86 16.64
C ILE A 217 6.76 2.95 15.57
N SER A 218 5.82 3.88 15.71
CA SER A 218 5.66 4.99 14.76
C SER A 218 6.52 6.19 15.08
N ASN A 219 6.73 6.44 16.38
CA ASN A 219 7.45 7.60 16.84
C ASN A 219 8.53 7.18 17.86
N ILE A 220 9.77 7.44 17.53
CA ILE A 220 10.91 7.12 18.37
C ILE A 220 10.83 7.80 19.75
N ASN A 221 10.13 8.94 19.85
CA ASN A 221 9.91 9.62 21.12
C ASN A 221 9.03 8.81 22.10
N ASN A 222 8.17 7.94 21.58
CA ASN A 222 7.31 7.06 22.38
C ASN A 222 8.04 5.79 22.83
N LEU A 223 9.17 5.47 22.19
CA LEU A 223 9.89 4.22 22.40
C LEU A 223 10.26 3.99 23.85
N SER A 224 10.83 4.99 24.53
CA SER A 224 11.25 4.87 25.93
C SER A 224 10.08 4.61 26.89
N SER A 225 8.95 5.27 26.64
CA SER A 225 7.72 5.09 27.43
C SER A 225 7.15 3.69 27.27
N ILE A 226 7.04 3.21 26.02
CA ILE A 226 6.51 1.87 25.71
C ILE A 226 7.44 0.78 26.24
N LYS A 227 8.75 0.97 26.06
CA LYS A 227 9.78 0.08 26.61
C LYS A 227 9.63 -0.09 28.12
N ASN A 228 9.57 1.02 28.87
CA ASN A 228 9.40 0.99 30.34
C ASN A 228 8.11 0.26 30.77
N LYS A 229 7.03 0.38 30.00
CA LYS A 229 5.78 -0.34 30.27
C LYS A 229 5.95 -1.86 30.08
N TYR A 230 6.61 -2.28 29.01
CA TYR A 230 6.85 -3.71 28.72
C TYR A 230 7.86 -4.34 29.68
N ASP A 231 8.95 -3.63 30.03
CA ASP A 231 9.94 -4.10 31.01
C ASP A 231 9.30 -4.38 32.37
N LYS A 232 8.37 -3.53 32.84
CA LYS A 232 7.61 -3.73 34.06
C LYS A 232 6.64 -4.90 34.05
N SER A 233 6.32 -5.40 32.86
CA SER A 233 5.28 -6.42 32.63
C SER A 233 5.84 -7.81 32.33
N ASN A 234 7.16 -7.99 32.34
CA ASN A 234 7.84 -9.24 31.94
C ASN A 234 7.44 -9.80 30.59
N ILE A 235 7.01 -8.95 29.65
CA ILE A 235 6.70 -9.37 28.29
C ILE A 235 7.99 -9.50 27.50
N ASN A 236 8.16 -10.61 26.79
CA ASN A 236 9.21 -10.71 25.78
C ASN A 236 8.77 -9.91 24.54
N TYR A 237 9.55 -8.90 24.15
CA TYR A 237 9.18 -8.00 23.05
C TYR A 237 10.36 -7.65 22.15
N LYS A 238 10.02 -7.32 20.91
CA LYS A 238 10.93 -6.73 19.91
C LYS A 238 10.27 -5.52 19.29
N PHE A 239 10.92 -4.36 19.32
CA PHE A 239 10.46 -3.20 18.57
C PHE A 239 11.10 -3.17 17.19
N ILE A 240 10.29 -2.71 16.21
CA ILE A 240 10.71 -2.52 14.84
C ILE A 240 10.25 -1.15 14.36
N GLU A 241 11.03 -0.53 13.49
CA GLU A 241 10.62 0.63 12.71
C GLU A 241 9.80 0.20 11.50
N PHE A 242 9.23 1.19 10.80
CA PHE A 242 8.59 0.90 9.51
C PHE A 242 9.61 0.32 8.54
N THR A 243 9.32 -0.86 8.02
CA THR A 243 10.13 -1.51 7.00
C THR A 243 9.32 -1.83 5.75
N ASN A 244 9.96 -1.68 4.60
CA ASN A 244 9.43 -2.17 3.33
C ASN A 244 9.64 -3.69 3.15
N ASP A 245 10.49 -4.30 3.95
CA ASP A 245 10.82 -5.74 3.91
C ASP A 245 10.03 -6.50 5.00
N SER A 246 8.70 -6.29 5.01
CA SER A 246 7.77 -6.87 5.99
C SER A 246 7.74 -8.41 5.98
N HIS A 247 8.22 -9.06 4.93
CA HIS A 247 8.20 -10.51 4.82
C HIS A 247 8.97 -11.23 5.96
N GLU A 248 10.06 -10.63 6.43
CA GLU A 248 10.83 -11.19 7.55
C GLU A 248 10.04 -11.21 8.87
N LEU A 249 9.06 -10.31 8.99
CA LEU A 249 8.25 -10.17 10.20
C LEU A 249 7.18 -11.25 10.35
N TYR A 250 6.81 -11.91 9.26
CA TYR A 250 5.71 -12.89 9.27
C TYR A 250 6.11 -14.28 9.72
N ASN A 251 7.40 -14.54 9.86
CA ASN A 251 7.88 -15.87 10.22
C ASN A 251 7.53 -16.24 11.67
N GLY A 252 6.77 -17.32 11.83
CA GLY A 252 6.36 -17.84 13.11
C GLY A 252 5.32 -16.99 13.86
N ILE A 253 4.65 -16.06 13.19
CA ILE A 253 3.56 -15.26 13.78
C ILE A 253 2.29 -16.09 13.92
N ASP A 254 1.71 -16.10 15.11
CA ASP A 254 0.45 -16.79 15.39
C ASP A 254 -0.77 -15.87 15.26
N LEU A 255 -0.61 -14.56 15.54
CA LEU A 255 -1.67 -13.56 15.45
C LEU A 255 -1.08 -12.21 15.04
N ALA A 256 -1.74 -11.49 14.15
CA ALA A 256 -1.40 -10.11 13.82
C ALA A 256 -2.49 -9.13 14.29
N ILE A 257 -2.09 -7.97 14.83
CA ILE A 257 -2.98 -6.82 15.08
C ILE A 257 -2.53 -5.73 14.12
N THR A 258 -3.43 -5.28 13.24
CA THR A 258 -3.04 -4.41 12.14
C THR A 258 -4.11 -3.38 11.77
N ARG A 259 -3.72 -2.39 10.96
CA ARG A 259 -4.65 -1.52 10.25
C ARG A 259 -5.22 -2.23 9.01
N GLY A 260 -6.34 -1.70 8.48
CA GLY A 260 -7.00 -2.23 7.27
C GLY A 260 -6.28 -1.88 5.96
N GLY A 261 -4.94 -1.97 5.91
CA GLY A 261 -4.17 -1.72 4.69
C GLY A 261 -4.24 -2.91 3.72
N ALA A 262 -4.65 -2.68 2.45
CA ALA A 262 -4.88 -3.74 1.48
C ALA A 262 -3.66 -4.67 1.29
N SER A 263 -2.43 -4.13 1.25
CA SER A 263 -1.22 -4.94 1.09
C SER A 263 -0.99 -5.86 2.29
N THR A 264 -1.05 -5.30 3.52
CA THR A 264 -0.84 -6.08 4.74
C THR A 264 -1.90 -7.17 4.90
N LEU A 265 -3.18 -6.83 4.71
CA LEU A 265 -4.26 -7.82 4.84
C LEU A 265 -4.14 -8.94 3.80
N SER A 266 -3.73 -8.61 2.56
CA SER A 266 -3.51 -9.62 1.54
C SER A 266 -2.31 -10.54 1.84
N GLU A 267 -1.24 -10.01 2.41
CA GLU A 267 -0.07 -10.79 2.84
C GLU A 267 -0.43 -11.75 3.98
N LEU A 268 -1.07 -11.24 5.03
CA LEU A 268 -1.51 -12.05 6.18
C LEU A 268 -2.50 -13.14 5.76
N SER A 269 -3.49 -12.80 4.91
CA SER A 269 -4.46 -13.76 4.39
C SER A 269 -3.79 -14.84 3.55
N PHE A 270 -2.83 -14.47 2.68
CA PHE A 270 -2.09 -15.44 1.87
C PHE A 270 -1.29 -16.42 2.73
N LEU A 271 -0.69 -15.94 3.82
CA LEU A 271 0.11 -16.74 4.75
C LEU A 271 -0.72 -17.52 5.78
N ASN A 272 -2.03 -17.40 5.75
CA ASN A 272 -2.95 -17.96 6.75
C ASN A 272 -2.62 -17.50 8.19
N ILE A 273 -2.14 -16.27 8.36
CA ILE A 273 -1.91 -15.68 9.68
C ILE A 273 -3.23 -15.04 10.13
N PRO A 274 -3.83 -15.51 11.24
CA PRO A 274 -5.02 -14.88 11.81
C PRO A 274 -4.72 -13.42 12.18
N PHE A 275 -5.68 -12.52 11.97
CA PHE A 275 -5.47 -11.13 12.31
C PHE A 275 -6.71 -10.43 12.85
N ILE A 276 -6.45 -9.44 13.71
CA ILE A 276 -7.43 -8.45 14.17
C ILE A 276 -7.14 -7.16 13.42
N SER A 277 -8.08 -6.75 12.57
CA SER A 277 -7.96 -5.48 11.86
C SER A 277 -8.66 -4.36 12.60
N ILE A 278 -7.95 -3.27 12.86
CA ILE A 278 -8.45 -2.05 13.48
C ILE A 278 -8.32 -0.92 12.44
N PRO A 279 -9.35 -0.71 11.60
CA PRO A 279 -9.31 0.31 10.55
C PRO A 279 -9.06 1.71 11.11
N LEU A 280 -8.31 2.54 10.37
CA LEU A 280 -8.09 3.93 10.71
C LEU A 280 -9.38 4.72 10.44
N PRO A 281 -10.01 5.38 11.47
CA PRO A 281 -11.28 6.08 11.28
C PRO A 281 -11.20 7.26 10.28
N SER A 282 -10.03 7.90 10.19
CA SER A 282 -9.77 9.00 9.25
C SER A 282 -9.34 8.53 7.85
N ALA A 283 -9.38 7.21 7.58
CA ALA A 283 -9.03 6.68 6.28
C ALA A 283 -9.98 7.21 5.21
N ARG A 284 -9.41 7.81 4.15
CA ARG A 284 -10.18 8.44 3.09
C ARG A 284 -11.17 7.45 2.46
N ASP A 285 -12.41 7.90 2.29
CA ASP A 285 -13.51 7.10 1.72
C ASP A 285 -13.71 5.76 2.47
N ASN A 286 -13.28 5.70 3.74
CA ASN A 286 -13.38 4.55 4.65
C ASN A 286 -12.76 3.26 4.10
N HIS A 287 -11.75 3.38 3.20
CA HIS A 287 -11.18 2.24 2.47
C HIS A 287 -10.61 1.14 3.37
N GLN A 288 -10.05 1.51 4.56
CA GLN A 288 -9.49 0.49 5.46
C GLN A 288 -10.56 -0.39 6.08
N PHE A 289 -11.72 0.17 6.39
CA PHE A 289 -12.86 -0.63 6.87
C PHE A 289 -13.33 -1.62 5.81
N TYR A 290 -13.52 -1.17 4.57
CA TYR A 290 -13.98 -2.04 3.49
C TYR A 290 -12.93 -3.06 3.05
N ASN A 291 -11.64 -2.77 3.16
CA ASN A 291 -10.60 -3.76 3.01
C ASN A 291 -10.72 -4.85 4.08
N SER A 292 -10.93 -4.45 5.35
CA SER A 292 -11.10 -5.41 6.45
C SER A 292 -12.33 -6.29 6.24
N GLU A 293 -13.44 -5.70 5.79
CA GLU A 293 -14.68 -6.44 5.45
C GLU A 293 -14.43 -7.47 4.32
N PHE A 294 -13.65 -7.11 3.30
CA PHE A 294 -13.30 -8.01 2.19
C PHE A 294 -12.53 -9.24 2.66
N TYR A 295 -11.62 -9.11 3.62
CA TYR A 295 -10.81 -10.20 4.15
C TYR A 295 -11.45 -10.91 5.36
N TYR A 296 -12.54 -10.41 5.92
CA TYR A 296 -13.28 -11.06 7.01
C TYR A 296 -14.00 -12.35 6.57
N LYS A 297 -14.24 -12.49 5.28
CA LYS A 297 -14.85 -13.68 4.66
C LYS A 297 -13.84 -14.80 4.51
#